data_7b5554224e0d2ab75cbc3d77625ee2f0
#
_entry.id   7b5554224e0d2ab75cbc3d77625ee2f0
#
_cell.length_a   1.000
_cell.length_b   1.000
_cell.length_c   1.000
_cell.angle_alpha   90.00
_cell.angle_beta   90.00
_cell.angle_gamma   90.00
#
_symmetry.space_group_name_H-M   'P 1'
#
loop_
_entity.id
_entity.type
_entity.pdbx_description
1 polymer ?
#
loop_
_entity_poly.entity_id
_entity_poly.type
_entity_poly.pdbx_seq_one_letter_code
_entity_poly.pdbx_strand_id
1 'polypeptide(L)'
;MNHTVSRLRDAVNAHDVDAMVALFAPDYRSEQPVHPERGFGGRDQVAANWGQMFAGIPDLQVGIVKESTDGSTSWSEWVWHGSHRDGTTFLMKGVTVMGIDDDGLIAWQRLYMEPVEQGGPAIDEAVLHLSGPTSATP
;
A
#
# COMPACT_ATOMS: atom_id res chain seq x y z
N MET A 1 -19.45 -0.89 4.44
CA MET A 1 -18.45 -1.14 3.38
C MET A 1 -18.06 0.18 2.73
N ASN A 2 -16.80 0.41 2.52
CA ASN A 2 -16.34 1.65 1.94
C ASN A 2 -16.16 1.50 0.42
N HIS A 3 -17.02 2.17 -0.34
CA HIS A 3 -16.99 2.09 -1.80
C HIS A 3 -15.72 2.71 -2.41
N THR A 4 -15.12 3.69 -1.76
CA THR A 4 -13.88 4.31 -2.25
C THR A 4 -12.75 3.30 -2.30
N VAL A 5 -12.60 2.49 -1.24
CA VAL A 5 -11.55 1.46 -1.17
C VAL A 5 -11.76 0.39 -2.26
N SER A 6 -13.00 -0.05 -2.45
CA SER A 6 -13.34 -1.02 -3.51
C SER A 6 -13.04 -0.45 -4.90
N ARG A 7 -13.36 0.82 -5.11
CA ARG A 7 -13.09 1.49 -6.38
C ARG A 7 -11.58 1.61 -6.63
N LEU A 8 -10.81 1.87 -5.58
CA LEU A 8 -9.36 1.92 -5.69
C LEU A 8 -8.82 0.56 -6.13
N ARG A 9 -9.26 -0.53 -5.48
CA ARG A 9 -8.89 -1.88 -5.89
C ARG A 9 -9.20 -2.12 -7.37
N ASP A 10 -10.41 -1.76 -7.79
CA ASP A 10 -10.84 -2.00 -9.17
C ASP A 10 -10.02 -1.18 -10.17
N ALA A 11 -9.72 0.06 -9.84
CA ALA A 11 -8.90 0.93 -10.70
C ALA A 11 -7.46 0.40 -10.81
N VAL A 12 -6.88 -0.07 -9.70
CA VAL A 12 -5.54 -0.69 -9.71
C VAL A 12 -5.55 -1.92 -10.60
N ASN A 13 -6.54 -2.79 -10.44
CA ASN A 13 -6.62 -4.03 -11.22
C ASN A 13 -6.87 -3.79 -12.71
N ALA A 14 -7.50 -2.66 -13.05
CA ALA A 14 -7.66 -2.23 -14.44
C ALA A 14 -6.42 -1.52 -14.98
N HIS A 15 -5.40 -1.26 -14.15
CA HIS A 15 -4.22 -0.45 -14.48
C HIS A 15 -4.61 0.94 -15.00
N ASP A 16 -5.69 1.48 -14.45
CA ASP A 16 -6.25 2.78 -14.88
C ASP A 16 -5.77 3.86 -13.92
N VAL A 17 -4.65 4.50 -14.26
CA VAL A 17 -4.03 5.53 -13.41
C VAL A 17 -4.97 6.73 -13.24
N ASP A 18 -5.65 7.15 -14.29
CA ASP A 18 -6.57 8.29 -14.21
C ASP A 18 -7.73 8.01 -13.27
N ALA A 19 -8.31 6.81 -13.32
CA ALA A 19 -9.36 6.40 -12.41
C ALA A 19 -8.86 6.33 -10.97
N MET A 20 -7.63 5.88 -10.76
CA MET A 20 -7.01 5.87 -9.44
C MET A 20 -6.86 7.28 -8.89
N VAL A 21 -6.26 8.17 -9.66
CA VAL A 21 -5.98 9.55 -9.24
C VAL A 21 -7.26 10.29 -8.87
N ALA A 22 -8.35 10.03 -9.58
CA ALA A 22 -9.64 10.65 -9.31
C ALA A 22 -10.22 10.29 -7.93
N LEU A 23 -9.73 9.23 -7.30
CA LEU A 23 -10.17 8.80 -5.97
C LEU A 23 -9.43 9.50 -4.83
N PHE A 24 -8.39 10.27 -5.13
CA PHE A 24 -7.59 10.96 -4.12
C PHE A 24 -7.95 12.44 -4.07
N ALA A 25 -7.94 13.02 -2.86
CA ALA A 25 -8.14 14.44 -2.70
C ALA A 25 -6.98 15.22 -3.34
N PRO A 26 -7.23 16.46 -3.83
CA PRO A 26 -6.14 17.26 -4.43
C PRO A 26 -4.96 17.50 -3.48
N ASP A 27 -5.23 17.61 -2.18
CA ASP A 27 -4.22 17.82 -1.13
C ASP A 27 -3.87 16.52 -0.38
N TYR A 28 -4.03 15.39 -1.01
CA TYR A 28 -3.74 14.06 -0.47
C TYR A 28 -2.34 13.98 0.16
N ARG A 29 -2.25 13.29 1.30
CA ARG A 29 -1.00 13.02 1.99
C ARG A 29 -0.82 11.52 2.18
N SER A 30 0.34 11.03 1.76
CA SER A 30 0.73 9.63 1.93
C SER A 30 1.87 9.53 2.92
N GLU A 31 1.76 8.59 3.84
CA GLU A 31 2.82 8.30 4.80
C GLU A 31 3.07 6.80 4.85
N GLN A 32 4.33 6.46 5.08
CA GLN A 32 4.74 5.09 5.41
C GLN A 32 5.47 5.18 6.74
N PRO A 33 4.77 5.03 7.89
CA PRO A 33 5.39 5.30 9.20
C PRO A 33 6.63 4.48 9.51
N VAL A 34 6.76 3.28 8.93
CA VAL A 34 7.96 2.44 9.10
C VAL A 34 9.10 2.90 8.19
N HIS A 35 8.79 3.70 7.18
CA HIS A 35 9.75 4.28 6.24
C HIS A 35 9.43 5.78 6.06
N PRO A 36 9.73 6.62 7.07
CA PRO A 36 9.22 7.99 7.08
C PRO A 36 9.66 8.85 5.91
N GLU A 37 10.78 8.53 5.27
CA GLU A 37 11.26 9.29 4.12
C GLU A 37 10.44 9.05 2.84
N ARG A 38 9.54 8.06 2.85
CA ARG A 38 8.67 7.77 1.71
C ARG A 38 7.40 8.63 1.68
N GLY A 39 7.21 9.52 2.64
CA GLY A 39 6.06 10.42 2.67
C GLY A 39 6.03 11.38 1.49
N PHE A 40 4.84 11.67 0.99
CA PHE A 40 4.65 12.63 -0.10
C PHE A 40 3.23 13.19 -0.06
N GLY A 41 2.97 14.17 -0.92
CA GLY A 41 1.64 14.75 -1.09
C GLY A 41 1.27 14.92 -2.55
N GLY A 42 -0.03 15.02 -2.79
CA GLY A 42 -0.59 15.38 -4.09
C GLY A 42 -0.84 14.22 -5.04
N ARG A 43 -1.65 14.51 -6.04
CA ARG A 43 -2.09 13.54 -7.06
C ARG A 43 -1.02 13.19 -8.08
N ASP A 44 -0.14 14.14 -8.40
CA ASP A 44 0.89 13.93 -9.42
C ASP A 44 1.85 12.81 -9.02
N GLN A 45 2.20 12.76 -7.74
CA GLN A 45 3.08 11.69 -7.24
C GLN A 45 2.36 10.34 -7.22
N VAL A 46 1.06 10.31 -6.92
CA VAL A 46 0.26 9.08 -7.02
C VAL A 46 0.33 8.55 -8.45
N ALA A 47 0.10 9.42 -9.44
CA ALA A 47 0.15 9.02 -10.85
C ALA A 47 1.54 8.50 -11.25
N ALA A 48 2.59 9.18 -10.83
CA ALA A 48 3.97 8.80 -11.15
C ALA A 48 4.32 7.44 -10.54
N ASN A 49 3.96 7.24 -9.26
CA ASN A 49 4.27 6.01 -8.54
C ASN A 49 3.57 4.81 -9.17
N TRP A 50 2.29 4.91 -9.43
CA TRP A 50 1.53 3.78 -9.96
C TRP A 50 1.79 3.54 -11.44
N GLY A 51 2.07 4.59 -12.20
CA GLY A 51 2.57 4.42 -13.56
C GLY A 51 3.85 3.59 -13.59
N GLN A 52 4.77 3.87 -12.67
CA GLN A 52 6.01 3.11 -12.54
C GLN A 52 5.76 1.67 -12.09
N MET A 53 4.83 1.46 -11.15
CA MET A 53 4.47 0.12 -10.70
C MET A 53 3.91 -0.73 -11.83
N PHE A 54 3.00 -0.17 -12.63
CA PHE A 54 2.41 -0.90 -13.77
C PHE A 54 3.45 -1.17 -14.85
N ALA A 55 4.39 -0.26 -15.07
CA ALA A 55 5.46 -0.47 -16.04
C ALA A 55 6.41 -1.60 -15.60
N GLY A 56 6.71 -1.68 -14.30
CA GLY A 56 7.63 -2.68 -13.76
C GLY A 56 6.99 -4.03 -13.50
N ILE A 57 5.69 -4.06 -13.24
CA ILE A 57 4.93 -5.27 -12.90
C ILE A 57 3.68 -5.29 -13.78
N PRO A 58 3.82 -5.66 -15.07
CA PRO A 58 2.72 -5.54 -16.04
C PRO A 58 1.47 -6.36 -15.72
N ASP A 59 1.59 -7.38 -14.90
CA ASP A 59 0.49 -8.24 -14.46
C ASP A 59 0.05 -7.94 -13.03
N LEU A 60 0.37 -6.77 -12.49
CA LEU A 60 0.03 -6.41 -11.11
C LEU A 60 -1.48 -6.52 -10.87
N GLN A 61 -1.83 -7.25 -9.81
CA GLN A 61 -3.18 -7.35 -9.30
C GLN A 61 -3.15 -7.16 -7.79
N VAL A 62 -4.23 -6.61 -7.26
CA VAL A 62 -4.37 -6.38 -5.83
C VAL A 62 -5.69 -6.96 -5.34
N GLY A 63 -5.71 -7.38 -4.08
CA GLY A 63 -6.91 -7.88 -3.44
C GLY A 63 -7.05 -7.33 -2.03
N ILE A 64 -8.29 -7.17 -1.58
CA ILE A 64 -8.61 -6.80 -0.20
C ILE A 64 -8.98 -8.08 0.53
N VAL A 65 -8.21 -8.41 1.57
CA VAL A 65 -8.44 -9.59 2.40
C VAL A 65 -9.55 -9.31 3.40
N LYS A 66 -9.48 -8.15 4.03
CA LYS A 66 -10.42 -7.73 5.06
C LYS A 66 -10.48 -6.21 5.14
N GLU A 67 -11.64 -5.68 5.49
CA GLU A 67 -11.85 -4.25 5.61
C GLU A 67 -12.71 -3.95 6.84
N SER A 68 -12.42 -2.84 7.49
CA SER A 68 -13.19 -2.32 8.61
C SER A 68 -13.22 -0.81 8.52
N THR A 69 -14.34 -0.19 8.90
CA THR A 69 -14.51 1.25 8.86
C THR A 69 -14.94 1.75 10.23
N ASP A 70 -14.33 2.83 10.67
CA ASP A 70 -14.69 3.54 11.88
C ASP A 70 -14.81 5.03 11.54
N GLY A 71 -16.05 5.53 11.44
CA GLY A 71 -16.30 6.90 10.99
C GLY A 71 -15.76 7.12 9.58
N SER A 72 -14.89 8.11 9.43
CA SER A 72 -14.27 8.43 8.14
C SER A 72 -12.96 7.70 7.90
N THR A 73 -12.57 6.81 8.80
CA THR A 73 -11.32 6.04 8.68
C THR A 73 -11.62 4.62 8.24
N SER A 74 -10.94 4.19 7.19
CA SER A 74 -11.05 2.83 6.66
C SER A 74 -9.73 2.09 6.87
N TRP A 75 -9.83 0.89 7.41
CA TRP A 75 -8.71 -0.03 7.62
C TRP A 75 -8.87 -1.19 6.66
N SER A 76 -7.88 -1.46 5.83
CA SER A 76 -7.97 -2.55 4.86
C SER A 76 -6.68 -3.34 4.78
N GLU A 77 -6.83 -4.66 4.78
CA GLU A 77 -5.72 -5.59 4.62
C GLU A 77 -5.63 -5.99 3.16
N TRP A 78 -4.42 -5.88 2.57
CA TRP A 78 -4.21 -6.04 1.13
C TRP A 78 -3.19 -7.11 0.81
N VAL A 79 -3.35 -7.68 -0.36
CA VAL A 79 -2.32 -8.47 -1.04
C VAL A 79 -2.08 -7.84 -2.41
N TRP A 80 -0.83 -7.53 -2.71
CA TRP A 80 -0.40 -7.06 -4.04
C TRP A 80 0.50 -8.13 -4.62
N HIS A 81 0.22 -8.58 -5.83
CA HIS A 81 1.00 -9.66 -6.44
C HIS A 81 1.16 -9.48 -7.94
N GLY A 82 2.17 -10.12 -8.48
CA GLY A 82 2.46 -10.11 -9.90
C GLY A 82 3.86 -10.62 -10.17
N SER A 83 4.38 -10.29 -11.34
CA SER A 83 5.71 -10.69 -11.77
C SER A 83 6.45 -9.47 -12.30
N HIS A 84 7.71 -9.31 -11.88
CA HIS A 84 8.59 -8.33 -12.49
C HIS A 84 8.89 -8.73 -13.93
N ARG A 85 9.41 -7.78 -14.72
CA ARG A 85 9.72 -8.04 -16.14
C ARG A 85 10.75 -9.14 -16.34
N ASP A 86 11.61 -9.38 -15.35
CA ASP A 86 12.60 -10.47 -15.39
C ASP A 86 12.03 -11.81 -14.92
N GLY A 87 10.74 -11.88 -14.62
CA GLY A 87 10.06 -13.09 -14.19
C GLY A 87 10.09 -13.36 -12.69
N THR A 88 10.79 -12.54 -11.90
CA THR A 88 10.80 -12.72 -10.44
C THR A 88 9.46 -12.34 -9.83
N THR A 89 9.10 -13.01 -8.75
CA THR A 89 7.82 -12.81 -8.07
C THR A 89 7.79 -11.49 -7.33
N PHE A 90 6.70 -10.74 -7.51
CA PHE A 90 6.36 -9.58 -6.71
C PHE A 90 5.21 -9.97 -5.78
N LEU A 91 5.41 -9.83 -4.47
CA LEU A 91 4.39 -10.14 -3.47
C LEU A 91 4.56 -9.23 -2.27
N MET A 92 3.54 -8.41 -2.01
CA MET A 92 3.49 -7.54 -0.83
C MET A 92 2.19 -7.79 -0.08
N LYS A 93 2.26 -7.74 1.23
CA LYS A 93 1.10 -7.85 2.12
C LYS A 93 1.18 -6.79 3.20
N GLY A 94 0.03 -6.38 3.68
CA GLY A 94 -0.02 -5.43 4.77
C GLY A 94 -1.36 -4.75 4.90
N VAL A 95 -1.35 -3.65 5.62
CA VAL A 95 -2.55 -2.88 5.95
C VAL A 95 -2.37 -1.45 5.50
N THR A 96 -3.44 -0.86 4.96
CA THR A 96 -3.50 0.58 4.73
C THR A 96 -4.61 1.19 5.58
N VAL A 97 -4.35 2.37 6.10
CA VAL A 97 -5.33 3.15 6.85
C VAL A 97 -5.61 4.40 6.03
N MET A 98 -6.87 4.61 5.70
CA MET A 98 -7.27 5.72 4.83
C MET A 98 -8.27 6.63 5.53
N GLY A 99 -8.04 7.94 5.44
CA GLY A 99 -9.04 8.93 5.79
C GLY A 99 -9.84 9.30 4.56
N ILE A 100 -11.15 9.13 4.62
CA ILE A 100 -12.06 9.44 3.51
C ILE A 100 -12.79 10.73 3.86
N ASP A 101 -12.72 11.72 2.98
CA ASP A 101 -13.38 13.01 3.21
C ASP A 101 -14.87 12.96 2.86
N ASP A 102 -15.56 14.08 3.05
CA ASP A 102 -17.00 14.17 2.84
C ASP A 102 -17.40 13.98 1.37
N ASP A 103 -16.46 14.18 0.45
CA ASP A 103 -16.68 13.95 -0.99
C ASP A 103 -16.39 12.51 -1.39
N GLY A 104 -16.02 11.66 -0.45
CA GLY A 104 -15.69 10.25 -0.71
C GLY A 104 -14.29 10.06 -1.28
N LEU A 105 -13.42 11.07 -1.17
CA LEU A 105 -12.05 11.01 -1.66
C LEU A 105 -11.08 10.62 -0.55
N ILE A 106 -9.97 9.98 -0.94
CA ILE A 106 -8.91 9.62 0.00
C ILE A 106 -8.10 10.88 0.30
N ALA A 107 -8.25 11.40 1.53
CA ALA A 107 -7.58 12.62 1.95
C ALA A 107 -6.17 12.35 2.47
N TRP A 108 -5.98 11.19 3.10
CA TRP A 108 -4.68 10.77 3.60
C TRP A 108 -4.64 9.25 3.67
N GLN A 109 -3.43 8.72 3.72
CA GLN A 109 -3.24 7.29 3.82
C GLN A 109 -1.97 6.98 4.59
N ARG A 110 -2.00 5.94 5.42
CA ARG A 110 -0.83 5.34 6.03
C ARG A 110 -0.71 3.92 5.52
N LEU A 111 0.44 3.61 4.94
CA LEU A 111 0.70 2.29 4.37
C LEU A 111 1.67 1.53 5.26
N TYR A 112 1.30 0.30 5.56
CA TYR A 112 2.12 -0.69 6.25
C TYR A 112 2.29 -1.91 5.35
N MET A 113 2.57 -1.66 4.07
CA MET A 113 2.75 -2.69 3.05
C MET A 113 4.22 -3.02 2.94
N GLU A 114 4.54 -4.31 3.04
CA GLU A 114 5.93 -4.76 2.97
C GLU A 114 6.04 -5.98 2.07
N PRO A 115 7.20 -6.17 1.40
CA PRO A 115 7.46 -7.41 0.69
C PRO A 115 7.39 -8.60 1.63
N VAL A 116 6.77 -9.69 1.16
CA VAL A 116 6.70 -10.92 1.96
C VAL A 116 8.08 -11.54 2.01
N GLU A 117 8.58 -11.79 3.23
CA GLU A 117 9.87 -12.40 3.45
C GLU A 117 9.80 -13.89 3.16
N GLN A 118 10.64 -14.35 2.23
CA GLN A 118 10.72 -15.76 1.86
C GLN A 118 11.89 -16.40 2.61
N GLY A 119 11.59 -17.48 3.33
CA GLY A 119 12.64 -18.25 4.02
C GLY A 119 13.25 -17.56 5.23
N GLY A 120 12.54 -16.62 5.82
CA GLY A 120 13.01 -15.95 7.03
C GLY A 120 12.96 -16.85 8.26
N PRO A 121 13.51 -16.38 9.40
CA PRO A 121 13.58 -17.17 10.62
C PRO A 121 12.20 -17.47 11.21
N ALA A 122 12.09 -18.61 11.88
CA ALA A 122 10.89 -18.95 12.63
C ALA A 122 10.79 -18.07 13.89
N ILE A 123 9.69 -18.21 14.63
CA ILE A 123 9.33 -17.25 15.67
C ILE A 123 10.38 -17.10 16.78
N ASP A 124 10.96 -18.18 17.26
CA ASP A 124 11.93 -18.08 18.35
C ASP A 124 13.17 -17.28 17.94
N GLU A 125 13.70 -17.55 16.77
CA GLU A 125 14.86 -16.84 16.25
C GLU A 125 14.51 -15.38 15.96
N ALA A 126 13.33 -15.14 15.39
CA ALA A 126 12.86 -13.78 15.12
C ALA A 126 12.74 -12.96 16.41
N VAL A 127 12.22 -13.56 17.48
CA VAL A 127 12.10 -12.89 18.79
C VAL A 127 13.48 -12.56 19.37
N LEU A 128 14.45 -13.46 19.22
CA LEU A 128 15.83 -13.19 19.65
C LEU A 128 16.43 -12.01 18.92
N HIS A 129 16.19 -11.89 17.61
CA HIS A 129 16.64 -10.75 16.82
C HIS A 129 15.99 -9.44 17.26
N LEU A 130 14.67 -9.48 17.53
CA LEU A 130 13.92 -8.29 17.93
C LEU A 130 14.27 -7.83 19.34
N SER A 131 14.55 -8.78 20.25
CA SER A 131 14.78 -8.48 21.67
C SER A 131 16.25 -8.26 22.02
N GLY A 132 17.17 -8.72 21.16
CA GLY A 132 18.60 -8.55 21.37
C GLY A 132 19.04 -7.12 21.07
N PRO A 133 20.24 -6.73 21.57
CA PRO A 133 20.77 -5.42 21.25
C PRO A 133 21.06 -5.31 19.75
N THR A 134 20.68 -4.18 19.16
CA THR A 134 20.95 -3.92 17.76
C THR A 134 22.33 -3.32 17.61
N SER A 135 23.08 -3.80 16.64
CA SER A 135 24.36 -3.20 16.27
C SER A 135 24.18 -2.04 15.30
N ALA A 136 22.98 -1.96 14.70
CA ALA A 136 22.66 -0.88 13.77
C ALA A 136 22.34 0.38 14.54
N THR A 137 23.04 1.44 14.24
CA THR A 137 22.76 2.76 14.81
C THR A 137 21.85 3.50 13.85
N PRO A 138 20.76 4.05 14.34
CA PRO A 138 19.87 4.85 13.49
C PRO A 138 20.57 6.05 12.91
#